data_8e3bc5e4fe0e95479b37ba5082fd6a70
#
_entry.id   8e3bc5e4fe0e95479b37ba5082fd6a70
#
_cell.length_a   1.000
_cell.length_b   1.000
_cell.length_c   1.000
_cell.angle_alpha   90.00
_cell.angle_beta   90.00
_cell.angle_gamma   90.00
#
_symmetry.space_group_name_H-M   'P 1'
#
loop_
_entity.id
_entity.type
_entity.pdbx_description
1 polymer ?
#
loop_
_entity_poly.entity_id
_entity_poly.type
_entity_poly.pdbx_seq_one_letter_code
_entity_poly.pdbx_strand_id
1 'polypeptide(L)'
;MKKRMQALRIWALLWLTLSALQAQTASYQVYGEGKTVLLLAEDGSRANSELTDKLTAHSIQVIVPDIHAYKEALQQKDSLSDDRLAMALMTTATRLSREPIAIVGCGDHTTTACRIAQLYPAQVDRIVALGEATKTLLPCPIRQVSEGKQAWKAIESFLQADLKMLLAEGKPQDTKWKRILFDLSHSQCTDTYNGYETYPYLLPAYERMLQELDHSAELIIHEQGELTTELLAEADVVLMLSPLNKGLQKNLTEAERRNLVRYVAEGGSLLFFIDDAHRVDWQAYGAADVVGPYGISFGANVPLPGNVGAIAFPNRIFKERYEIPYSGACLMRGGEPVSVCMEGGYLHGTVVELANGGKLYVGGDTMVGLLLGYADGKRLNFDKMATRWWGKDSWNYMKELLNWAL
;
A
#
# COMPACT_ATOMS: atom_id res chain seq x y z
N MET A 1 53.19 -19.16 14.86
CA MET A 1 52.77 -19.27 13.43
C MET A 1 51.24 -19.36 13.25
N LYS A 2 50.49 -20.23 13.94
CA LYS A 2 49.03 -20.40 13.76
C LYS A 2 48.17 -19.13 13.91
N LYS A 3 48.47 -18.26 14.91
CA LYS A 3 47.70 -17.01 15.12
C LYS A 3 47.89 -15.96 14.01
N ARG A 4 49.07 -15.90 13.37
CA ARG A 4 49.32 -14.99 12.22
C ARG A 4 48.60 -15.47 10.95
N MET A 5 48.47 -16.77 10.75
CA MET A 5 47.71 -17.32 9.60
C MET A 5 46.20 -17.12 9.74
N GLN A 6 45.64 -17.18 10.96
CA GLN A 6 44.23 -16.86 11.19
C GLN A 6 43.92 -15.38 10.95
N ALA A 7 44.76 -14.48 11.41
CA ALA A 7 44.61 -13.03 11.15
C ALA A 7 44.66 -12.72 9.63
N LEU A 8 45.58 -13.32 8.88
CA LEU A 8 45.64 -13.15 7.43
C LEU A 8 44.39 -13.71 6.70
N ARG A 9 43.81 -14.79 7.19
CA ARG A 9 42.55 -15.34 6.62
C ARG A 9 41.36 -14.45 6.87
N ILE A 10 41.25 -13.85 8.06
CA ILE A 10 40.19 -12.90 8.40
C ILE A 10 40.35 -11.61 7.58
N TRP A 11 41.58 -11.10 7.40
CA TRP A 11 41.84 -9.94 6.56
C TRP A 11 41.56 -10.21 5.08
N ALA A 12 41.91 -11.39 4.57
CA ALA A 12 41.59 -11.79 3.19
C ALA A 12 40.09 -11.97 2.96
N LEU A 13 39.36 -12.52 3.95
CA LEU A 13 37.89 -12.58 3.89
C LEU A 13 37.23 -11.21 3.97
N LEU A 14 37.72 -10.31 4.84
CA LEU A 14 37.26 -8.93 4.90
C LEU A 14 37.57 -8.17 3.62
N TRP A 15 38.73 -8.38 3.02
CA TRP A 15 39.09 -7.79 1.71
C TRP A 15 38.23 -8.35 0.56
N LEU A 16 37.96 -9.65 0.55
CA LEU A 16 37.06 -10.28 -0.42
C LEU A 16 35.60 -9.81 -0.26
N THR A 17 35.14 -9.59 0.96
CA THR A 17 33.80 -9.03 1.20
C THR A 17 33.74 -7.52 0.88
N LEU A 18 34.79 -6.74 1.16
CA LEU A 18 34.87 -5.34 0.74
C LEU A 18 35.01 -5.21 -0.78
N SER A 19 35.80 -6.05 -1.45
CA SER A 19 35.89 -6.03 -2.90
C SER A 19 34.64 -6.57 -3.58
N ALA A 20 33.90 -7.49 -2.97
CA ALA A 20 32.59 -7.91 -3.44
C ALA A 20 31.51 -6.80 -3.23
N LEU A 21 31.66 -5.94 -2.20
CA LEU A 21 30.84 -4.75 -2.04
C LEU A 21 31.22 -3.62 -3.02
N GLN A 22 32.49 -3.53 -3.42
CA GLN A 22 32.96 -2.55 -4.43
C GLN A 22 32.70 -2.98 -5.87
N ALA A 23 32.40 -4.26 -6.14
CA ALA A 23 32.06 -4.76 -7.48
C ALA A 23 30.61 -4.46 -7.92
N GLN A 24 29.93 -3.55 -7.24
CA GLN A 24 28.61 -3.07 -7.62
C GLN A 24 28.61 -1.55 -7.76
N THR A 25 29.56 -0.99 -8.50
CA THR A 25 29.41 0.36 -9.06
C THR A 25 28.44 0.25 -10.23
N ALA A 26 27.18 0.18 -9.89
CA ALA A 26 26.14 0.46 -10.85
C ALA A 26 26.45 1.84 -11.46
N SER A 27 26.63 1.89 -12.76
CA SER A 27 26.91 3.11 -13.49
C SER A 27 25.67 4.00 -13.47
N TYR A 28 25.75 5.15 -12.87
CA TYR A 28 24.71 6.18 -12.92
C TYR A 28 25.36 7.56 -12.92
N GLN A 29 24.64 8.52 -13.45
CA GLN A 29 25.05 9.92 -13.46
C GLN A 29 24.03 10.75 -12.67
N VAL A 30 24.49 11.80 -11.99
CA VAL A 30 23.62 12.71 -11.24
C VAL A 30 23.87 14.12 -11.73
N TYR A 31 22.81 14.83 -12.07
CA TYR A 31 22.83 16.18 -12.59
C TYR A 31 21.94 17.08 -11.74
N GLY A 32 22.32 18.32 -11.55
CA GLY A 32 21.54 19.33 -10.85
C GLY A 32 21.34 19.08 -9.35
N GLU A 33 20.50 19.89 -8.76
CA GLU A 33 20.10 19.85 -7.35
C GLU A 33 18.61 20.12 -7.21
N GLY A 34 17.99 19.69 -6.11
CA GLY A 34 16.56 19.92 -5.81
C GLY A 34 15.75 18.64 -5.74
N LYS A 35 14.47 18.72 -6.13
CA LYS A 35 13.60 17.55 -6.14
C LYS A 35 14.16 16.47 -7.07
N THR A 36 14.20 15.23 -6.56
CA THR A 36 14.85 14.13 -7.27
C THR A 36 13.93 13.48 -8.28
N VAL A 37 14.43 13.29 -9.48
CA VAL A 37 13.82 12.54 -10.57
C VAL A 37 14.74 11.39 -10.99
N LEU A 38 14.22 10.18 -11.04
CA LEU A 38 14.87 9.02 -11.65
C LEU A 38 14.44 8.96 -13.12
N LEU A 39 15.37 9.24 -14.04
CA LEU A 39 15.13 9.20 -15.48
C LEU A 39 15.55 7.84 -16.04
N LEU A 40 14.56 7.08 -16.48
CA LEU A 40 14.74 5.78 -17.14
C LEU A 40 14.57 5.95 -18.65
N ALA A 41 15.68 6.04 -19.35
CA ALA A 41 15.72 6.21 -20.80
C ALA A 41 16.84 5.36 -21.39
N GLU A 42 16.81 5.15 -22.69
CA GLU A 42 17.86 4.44 -23.42
C GLU A 42 19.17 5.22 -23.36
N ASP A 43 20.27 4.55 -23.06
CA ASP A 43 21.56 5.16 -22.89
C ASP A 43 22.03 5.87 -24.16
N GLY A 44 22.56 7.11 -24.00
CA GLY A 44 23.07 7.93 -25.10
C GLY A 44 21.98 8.46 -26.04
N SER A 45 20.69 8.27 -25.72
CA SER A 45 19.60 8.83 -26.53
C SER A 45 19.59 10.36 -26.46
N ARG A 46 19.26 11.00 -27.58
CA ARG A 46 19.07 12.46 -27.63
C ARG A 46 17.98 12.93 -26.66
N ALA A 47 16.94 12.12 -26.49
CA ALA A 47 15.87 12.39 -25.54
C ALA A 47 16.38 12.42 -24.09
N ASN A 48 17.33 11.55 -23.75
CA ASN A 48 17.95 11.51 -22.42
C ASN A 48 18.68 12.82 -22.10
N SER A 49 19.56 13.31 -23.01
CA SER A 49 20.33 14.55 -22.80
C SER A 49 19.41 15.78 -22.78
N GLU A 50 18.45 15.90 -23.71
CA GLU A 50 17.53 17.04 -23.77
C GLU A 50 16.63 17.13 -22.53
N LEU A 51 16.15 15.99 -22.02
CA LEU A 51 15.35 15.94 -20.80
C LEU A 51 16.17 16.28 -19.58
N THR A 52 17.38 15.74 -19.46
CA THR A 52 18.30 16.05 -18.36
C THR A 52 18.60 17.54 -18.29
N ASP A 53 18.95 18.17 -19.43
CA ASP A 53 19.25 19.59 -19.49
C ASP A 53 18.04 20.46 -19.09
N LYS A 54 16.84 20.08 -19.53
CA LYS A 54 15.62 20.80 -19.19
C LYS A 54 15.24 20.64 -17.73
N LEU A 55 15.33 19.43 -17.17
CA LEU A 55 15.00 19.17 -15.77
C LEU A 55 15.95 19.91 -14.84
N THR A 56 17.24 19.88 -15.12
CA THR A 56 18.27 20.55 -14.30
C THR A 56 18.16 22.08 -14.36
N ALA A 57 17.77 22.63 -15.50
CA ALA A 57 17.51 24.08 -15.63
C ALA A 57 16.34 24.56 -14.72
N HIS A 58 15.49 23.64 -14.22
CA HIS A 58 14.34 23.94 -13.36
C HIS A 58 14.56 23.47 -11.90
N SER A 59 15.79 23.41 -11.44
CA SER A 59 16.15 23.00 -10.08
C SER A 59 15.65 21.59 -9.71
N ILE A 60 15.79 20.67 -10.65
CA ILE A 60 15.47 19.25 -10.44
C ILE A 60 16.77 18.47 -10.46
N GLN A 61 17.00 17.65 -9.45
CA GLN A 61 18.07 16.68 -9.44
C GLN A 61 17.68 15.47 -10.31
N VAL A 62 18.46 15.13 -11.30
CA VAL A 62 18.20 14.02 -12.22
C VAL A 62 19.21 12.91 -12.00
N ILE A 63 18.73 11.73 -11.67
CA ILE A 63 19.50 10.49 -11.59
C ILE A 63 19.27 9.73 -12.89
N VAL A 64 20.32 9.50 -13.64
CA VAL A 64 20.30 8.76 -14.91
C VAL A 64 21.10 7.47 -14.74
N PRO A 65 20.43 6.32 -14.50
CA PRO A 65 21.13 5.03 -14.41
C PRO A 65 21.49 4.50 -15.80
N ASP A 66 22.63 3.85 -15.90
CA ASP A 66 22.98 2.99 -17.02
C ASP A 66 22.23 1.66 -16.90
N ILE A 67 21.03 1.60 -17.47
CA ILE A 67 20.14 0.44 -17.34
C ILE A 67 20.76 -0.83 -17.94
N HIS A 68 21.58 -0.66 -18.99
CA HIS A 68 22.27 -1.80 -19.61
C HIS A 68 23.27 -2.41 -18.63
N ALA A 69 24.12 -1.58 -18.01
CA ALA A 69 25.07 -2.05 -17.01
C ALA A 69 24.38 -2.72 -15.81
N TYR A 70 23.23 -2.22 -15.37
CA TYR A 70 22.42 -2.88 -14.32
C TYR A 70 21.92 -4.27 -14.75
N LYS A 71 21.41 -4.38 -15.97
CA LYS A 71 20.95 -5.65 -16.54
C LYS A 71 22.09 -6.66 -16.68
N GLU A 72 23.23 -6.25 -17.20
CA GLU A 72 24.42 -7.10 -17.33
C GLU A 72 24.91 -7.60 -15.96
N ALA A 73 25.01 -6.69 -14.96
CA ALA A 73 25.42 -7.07 -13.62
C ALA A 73 24.49 -8.09 -12.96
N LEU A 74 23.17 -7.98 -13.21
CA LEU A 74 22.18 -8.94 -12.72
C LEU A 74 22.24 -10.26 -13.49
N GLN A 75 22.48 -10.22 -14.81
CA GLN A 75 22.60 -11.39 -15.67
C GLN A 75 23.84 -12.22 -15.32
N GLN A 76 24.97 -11.59 -15.03
CA GLN A 76 26.20 -12.24 -14.57
C GLN A 76 25.99 -13.04 -13.25
N LYS A 77 25.00 -12.64 -12.45
CA LYS A 77 24.64 -13.31 -11.19
C LYS A 77 23.48 -14.31 -11.34
N ASP A 78 23.05 -14.59 -12.56
CA ASP A 78 21.88 -15.41 -12.88
C ASP A 78 20.60 -14.97 -12.09
N SER A 79 20.46 -13.66 -11.92
CA SER A 79 19.41 -13.06 -11.09
C SER A 79 18.62 -11.97 -11.82
N LEU A 80 18.68 -11.90 -13.15
CA LEU A 80 17.94 -10.90 -13.91
C LEU A 80 16.44 -11.20 -13.87
N SER A 81 15.70 -10.25 -13.30
CA SER A 81 14.25 -10.18 -13.35
C SER A 81 13.82 -8.70 -13.23
N ASP A 82 12.60 -8.39 -13.61
CA ASP A 82 12.06 -7.02 -13.51
C ASP A 82 12.09 -6.52 -12.06
N ASP A 83 11.79 -7.39 -11.10
CA ASP A 83 11.83 -7.04 -9.68
C ASP A 83 13.25 -6.73 -9.21
N ARG A 84 14.22 -7.52 -9.61
CA ARG A 84 15.63 -7.30 -9.25
C ARG A 84 16.19 -6.04 -9.89
N LEU A 85 15.80 -5.76 -11.13
CA LEU A 85 16.17 -4.51 -11.80
C LEU A 85 15.53 -3.32 -11.07
N ALA A 86 14.23 -3.37 -10.80
CA ALA A 86 13.54 -2.31 -10.07
C ALA A 86 14.16 -2.07 -8.69
N MET A 87 14.48 -3.12 -7.95
CA MET A 87 15.16 -3.04 -6.64
C MET A 87 16.53 -2.39 -6.74
N ALA A 88 17.34 -2.77 -7.74
CA ALA A 88 18.67 -2.22 -7.92
C ALA A 88 18.64 -0.73 -8.26
N LEU A 89 17.74 -0.31 -9.15
CA LEU A 89 17.55 1.09 -9.54
C LEU A 89 17.06 1.92 -8.35
N MET A 90 16.07 1.42 -7.60
CA MET A 90 15.54 2.13 -6.44
C MET A 90 16.54 2.22 -5.29
N THR A 91 17.36 1.18 -5.07
CA THR A 91 18.46 1.22 -4.09
C THR A 91 19.43 2.36 -4.38
N THR A 92 19.72 2.65 -5.65
CA THR A 92 20.56 3.78 -6.04
C THR A 92 19.86 5.10 -5.75
N ALA A 93 18.60 5.24 -6.15
CA ALA A 93 17.84 6.46 -5.95
C ALA A 93 17.67 6.81 -4.47
N THR A 94 17.38 5.85 -3.60
CA THR A 94 17.22 6.07 -2.15
C THR A 94 18.51 6.40 -1.40
N ARG A 95 19.67 6.07 -1.96
CA ARG A 95 20.97 6.54 -1.44
C ARG A 95 21.22 8.02 -1.68
N LEU A 96 20.62 8.57 -2.74
CA LEU A 96 20.81 9.94 -3.19
C LEU A 96 19.68 10.87 -2.75
N SER A 97 18.50 10.35 -2.49
CA SER A 97 17.36 11.12 -1.99
C SER A 97 16.73 10.44 -0.77
N ARG A 98 16.43 11.22 0.26
CA ARG A 98 15.64 10.79 1.42
C ARG A 98 14.15 11.08 1.25
N GLU A 99 13.83 11.98 0.33
CA GLU A 99 12.45 12.34 -0.01
C GLU A 99 11.92 11.41 -1.10
N PRO A 100 10.59 11.24 -1.20
CA PRO A 100 9.99 10.52 -2.31
C PRO A 100 10.40 11.11 -3.65
N ILE A 101 10.64 10.25 -4.63
CA ILE A 101 11.13 10.63 -5.94
C ILE A 101 10.03 10.58 -7.00
N ALA A 102 10.17 11.38 -8.03
CA ALA A 102 9.44 11.19 -9.27
C ALA A 102 10.22 10.27 -10.22
N ILE A 103 9.52 9.52 -11.06
CA ILE A 103 10.15 8.70 -12.10
C ILE A 103 9.69 9.17 -13.48
N VAL A 104 10.61 9.33 -14.41
CA VAL A 104 10.32 9.55 -15.82
C VAL A 104 10.74 8.30 -16.58
N GLY A 105 9.80 7.56 -17.12
CA GLY A 105 10.03 6.36 -17.94
C GLY A 105 9.81 6.67 -19.42
N CYS A 106 10.81 6.39 -20.25
CA CYS A 106 10.77 6.62 -21.69
C CYS A 106 10.60 5.28 -22.44
N GLY A 107 9.63 5.20 -23.33
CA GLY A 107 9.38 3.99 -24.12
C GLY A 107 9.18 2.75 -23.23
N ASP A 108 9.90 1.68 -23.54
CA ASP A 108 9.83 0.39 -22.82
C ASP A 108 10.20 0.49 -21.33
N HIS A 109 10.94 1.54 -20.93
CA HIS A 109 11.31 1.75 -19.53
C HIS A 109 10.15 2.25 -18.66
N THR A 110 9.02 2.61 -19.26
CA THR A 110 7.78 2.90 -18.52
C THR A 110 7.32 1.71 -17.68
N THR A 111 7.45 0.50 -18.21
CA THR A 111 7.13 -0.74 -17.47
C THR A 111 8.00 -0.89 -16.22
N THR A 112 9.30 -0.62 -16.34
CA THR A 112 10.23 -0.64 -15.20
C THR A 112 9.86 0.45 -14.18
N ALA A 113 9.51 1.66 -14.63
CA ALA A 113 9.04 2.74 -13.74
C ALA A 113 7.79 2.33 -12.95
N CYS A 114 6.81 1.73 -13.62
CA CYS A 114 5.61 1.20 -12.99
C CYS A 114 5.93 0.12 -11.96
N ARG A 115 6.87 -0.78 -12.29
CA ARG A 115 7.27 -1.84 -11.37
C ARG A 115 7.98 -1.30 -10.13
N ILE A 116 8.80 -0.28 -10.27
CA ILE A 116 9.41 0.43 -9.13
C ILE A 116 8.32 1.00 -8.22
N ALA A 117 7.32 1.70 -8.76
CA ALA A 117 6.24 2.28 -7.95
C ALA A 117 5.43 1.22 -7.22
N GLN A 118 5.17 0.07 -7.83
CA GLN A 118 4.47 -1.05 -7.18
C GLN A 118 5.28 -1.64 -6.01
N LEU A 119 6.60 -1.75 -6.15
CA LEU A 119 7.46 -2.30 -5.10
C LEU A 119 7.80 -1.29 -4.00
N TYR A 120 7.78 0.00 -4.33
CA TYR A 120 8.19 1.10 -3.44
C TYR A 120 7.17 2.24 -3.39
N PRO A 121 5.91 1.95 -3.02
CA PRO A 121 4.83 2.94 -3.09
C PRO A 121 5.04 4.18 -2.20
N ALA A 122 5.75 4.02 -1.08
CA ALA A 122 6.06 5.16 -0.19
C ALA A 122 7.23 6.03 -0.67
N GLN A 123 8.07 5.53 -1.57
CA GLN A 123 9.25 6.22 -2.08
C GLN A 123 9.04 6.83 -3.48
N VAL A 124 7.94 6.51 -4.15
CA VAL A 124 7.61 7.06 -5.48
C VAL A 124 6.37 7.92 -5.38
N ASP A 125 6.52 9.22 -5.60
CA ASP A 125 5.39 10.17 -5.49
C ASP A 125 4.59 10.30 -6.80
N ARG A 126 5.22 10.10 -7.97
CA ARG A 126 4.58 10.18 -9.27
C ARG A 126 5.40 9.59 -10.40
N ILE A 127 4.73 9.27 -11.52
CA ILE A 127 5.38 8.78 -12.74
C ILE A 127 4.98 9.65 -13.93
N VAL A 128 5.97 9.99 -14.76
CA VAL A 128 5.74 10.47 -16.12
C VAL A 128 6.07 9.33 -17.08
N ALA A 129 5.12 8.95 -17.92
CA ALA A 129 5.30 7.96 -18.96
C ALA A 129 5.41 8.67 -20.33
N LEU A 130 6.58 8.56 -20.97
CA LEU A 130 6.81 9.09 -22.30
C LEU A 130 6.69 7.96 -23.34
N GLY A 131 5.69 8.03 -24.19
CA GLY A 131 5.38 7.02 -25.21
C GLY A 131 4.07 6.33 -24.97
N GLU A 132 4.05 4.98 -25.06
CA GLU A 132 2.82 4.21 -25.00
C GLU A 132 2.14 4.21 -23.61
N ALA A 133 0.81 4.11 -23.65
CA ALA A 133 -0.01 4.05 -22.44
C ALA A 133 0.23 2.74 -21.69
N THR A 134 0.47 2.87 -20.38
CA THR A 134 0.38 1.71 -19.51
C THR A 134 -1.07 1.50 -19.03
N LYS A 135 -1.51 0.24 -19.04
CA LYS A 135 -2.78 -0.17 -18.43
C LYS A 135 -2.60 -0.59 -16.97
N THR A 136 -1.39 -0.50 -16.47
CA THR A 136 -1.05 -0.94 -15.11
C THR A 136 -1.66 0.01 -14.09
N LEU A 137 -2.37 -0.56 -13.12
CA LEU A 137 -2.84 0.19 -11.95
C LEU A 137 -1.64 0.49 -11.04
N LEU A 138 -1.51 1.74 -10.63
CA LEU A 138 -0.36 2.23 -9.88
C LEU A 138 -0.77 2.87 -8.56
N PRO A 139 0.09 2.77 -7.53
CA PRO A 139 -0.14 3.39 -6.23
C PRO A 139 0.20 4.90 -6.20
N CYS A 140 0.52 5.51 -7.32
CA CYS A 140 0.84 6.93 -7.43
C CYS A 140 0.28 7.53 -8.72
N PRO A 141 0.12 8.87 -8.78
CA PRO A 141 -0.30 9.56 -10.00
C PRO A 141 0.63 9.26 -11.17
N ILE A 142 0.05 8.96 -12.33
CA ILE A 142 0.78 8.81 -13.58
C ILE A 142 0.28 9.82 -14.61
N ARG A 143 1.21 10.52 -15.26
CA ARG A 143 0.91 11.38 -16.41
C ARG A 143 1.53 10.75 -17.64
N GLN A 144 0.66 10.38 -18.58
CA GLN A 144 1.12 9.99 -19.91
C GLN A 144 1.33 11.23 -20.76
N VAL A 145 2.47 11.28 -21.44
CA VAL A 145 2.84 12.38 -22.29
C VAL A 145 3.28 11.81 -23.66
N SER A 146 2.59 12.22 -24.71
CA SER A 146 3.03 11.90 -26.07
C SER A 146 4.23 12.73 -26.47
N GLU A 147 5.15 12.16 -27.22
CA GLU A 147 6.32 12.88 -27.72
C GLU A 147 5.88 14.05 -28.61
N GLY A 148 6.47 15.21 -28.41
CA GLY A 148 6.17 16.41 -29.22
C GLY A 148 6.62 17.71 -28.56
N LYS A 149 6.47 18.82 -29.30
CA LYS A 149 6.93 20.17 -28.85
C LYS A 149 6.29 20.66 -27.55
N GLN A 150 5.11 20.15 -27.18
CA GLN A 150 4.39 20.52 -25.95
C GLN A 150 4.64 19.55 -24.78
N ALA A 151 5.31 18.42 -25.04
CA ALA A 151 5.58 17.40 -24.04
C ALA A 151 6.26 17.97 -22.79
N TRP A 152 7.24 18.86 -23.01
CA TRP A 152 7.98 19.45 -21.91
C TRP A 152 7.09 20.21 -20.90
N LYS A 153 6.18 21.06 -21.38
CA LYS A 153 5.30 21.81 -20.49
C LYS A 153 4.41 20.89 -19.64
N ALA A 154 3.94 19.78 -20.22
CA ALA A 154 3.15 18.80 -19.49
C ALA A 154 3.98 18.06 -18.44
N ILE A 155 5.24 17.71 -18.76
CA ILE A 155 6.18 17.08 -17.84
C ILE A 155 6.49 18.04 -16.68
N GLU A 156 6.93 19.25 -17.00
CA GLU A 156 7.29 20.27 -16.02
C GLU A 156 6.13 20.58 -15.08
N SER A 157 4.97 20.89 -15.63
CA SER A 157 3.76 21.18 -14.84
C SER A 157 3.42 20.03 -13.89
N PHE A 158 3.52 18.79 -14.35
CA PHE A 158 3.22 17.63 -13.52
C PHE A 158 4.29 17.35 -12.47
N LEU A 159 5.58 17.55 -12.78
CA LEU A 159 6.67 17.36 -11.83
C LEU A 159 6.74 18.45 -10.76
N GLN A 160 6.37 19.69 -11.11
CA GLN A 160 6.39 20.83 -10.20
C GLN A 160 5.07 21.02 -9.46
N ALA A 161 3.97 20.44 -9.93
CA ALA A 161 2.69 20.56 -9.26
C ALA A 161 2.82 20.10 -7.80
N ASP A 162 2.26 20.90 -6.89
CA ASP A 162 2.11 20.44 -5.51
C ASP A 162 1.27 19.16 -5.52
N LEU A 163 1.82 18.12 -4.92
CA LEU A 163 1.16 16.84 -4.86
C LEU A 163 -0.23 16.96 -4.22
N LYS A 164 -0.37 17.85 -3.23
CA LYS A 164 -1.67 18.18 -2.63
C LYS A 164 -2.64 18.80 -3.64
N MET A 165 -2.16 19.61 -4.59
CA MET A 165 -3.03 20.21 -5.61
C MET A 165 -3.43 19.21 -6.70
N LEU A 166 -2.54 18.30 -7.12
CA LEU A 166 -2.89 17.22 -8.04
C LEU A 166 -3.96 16.28 -7.47
N LEU A 167 -4.02 16.20 -6.14
CA LEU A 167 -4.96 15.35 -5.40
C LEU A 167 -6.22 16.11 -4.99
N ALA A 168 -6.17 17.44 -4.98
CA ALA A 168 -7.31 18.30 -4.62
C ALA A 168 -8.28 18.57 -5.78
N GLU A 169 -7.92 18.23 -7.02
CA GLU A 169 -8.86 18.27 -8.15
C GLU A 169 -9.94 17.21 -7.96
N GLY A 170 -10.87 17.45 -7.05
CA GLY A 170 -12.03 16.60 -6.80
C GLY A 170 -12.40 16.36 -5.34
N LYS A 171 -11.58 16.79 -4.38
CA LYS A 171 -11.98 16.71 -2.97
C LYS A 171 -12.79 17.94 -2.56
N PRO A 172 -13.94 17.78 -1.86
CA PRO A 172 -14.65 18.90 -1.27
C PRO A 172 -13.71 19.63 -0.29
N GLN A 173 -13.52 20.95 -0.49
CA GLN A 173 -12.78 21.76 0.46
C GLN A 173 -13.57 21.86 1.77
N ASP A 174 -12.88 21.56 2.87
CA ASP A 174 -13.26 21.88 4.24
C ASP A 174 -14.69 21.47 4.68
N THR A 175 -14.92 20.17 4.83
CA THR A 175 -15.93 19.76 5.78
C THR A 175 -15.29 19.65 7.16
N LYS A 176 -15.84 20.38 8.15
CA LYS A 176 -15.48 20.34 9.56
C LYS A 176 -15.56 18.90 10.15
N TRP A 177 -16.19 18.01 9.43
CA TRP A 177 -16.44 16.63 9.75
C TRP A 177 -15.73 15.72 8.75
N LYS A 178 -15.06 14.70 9.28
CA LYS A 178 -14.48 13.61 8.48
C LYS A 178 -15.57 12.63 8.09
N ARG A 179 -15.44 12.01 6.94
CA ARG A 179 -16.47 11.11 6.39
C ARG A 179 -15.92 9.71 6.21
N ILE A 180 -16.54 8.75 6.88
CA ILE A 180 -16.21 7.33 6.80
C ILE A 180 -17.30 6.62 6.01
N LEU A 181 -16.97 6.16 4.82
CA LEU A 181 -17.84 5.33 4.00
C LEU A 181 -17.74 3.88 4.47
N PHE A 182 -18.81 3.36 5.02
CA PHE A 182 -18.88 1.95 5.40
C PHE A 182 -19.62 1.17 4.31
N ASP A 183 -18.87 0.34 3.59
CA ASP A 183 -19.44 -0.48 2.52
C ASP A 183 -20.10 -1.73 3.07
N LEU A 184 -21.42 -1.79 3.01
CA LEU A 184 -22.24 -2.96 3.30
C LEU A 184 -22.70 -3.67 2.01
N SER A 185 -22.54 -3.05 0.86
CA SER A 185 -22.98 -3.62 -0.41
C SER A 185 -22.23 -4.90 -0.79
N HIS A 186 -21.00 -5.07 -0.27
CA HIS A 186 -20.16 -6.24 -0.51
C HIS A 186 -19.95 -7.12 0.74
N SER A 187 -19.99 -6.54 1.93
CA SER A 187 -19.77 -7.29 3.18
C SER A 187 -20.98 -8.03 3.69
N GLN A 188 -22.18 -7.44 3.54
CA GLN A 188 -23.46 -8.01 3.95
C GLN A 188 -23.51 -8.49 5.41
N CYS A 189 -22.69 -7.89 6.27
CA CYS A 189 -22.52 -8.35 7.66
C CYS A 189 -23.66 -7.94 8.60
N THR A 190 -24.61 -7.12 8.16
CA THR A 190 -25.77 -6.68 8.97
C THR A 190 -27.06 -7.43 8.66
N ASP A 191 -27.11 -8.18 7.55
CA ASP A 191 -28.30 -8.89 7.11
C ASP A 191 -28.38 -10.32 7.67
N THR A 192 -29.58 -10.89 7.67
CA THR A 192 -29.79 -12.30 8.03
C THR A 192 -29.28 -13.18 6.91
N TYR A 193 -28.26 -13.93 7.18
CA TYR A 193 -27.46 -14.64 6.20
C TYR A 193 -27.64 -16.14 6.36
N ASN A 194 -28.48 -16.79 5.63
CA ASN A 194 -28.59 -18.25 5.43
C ASN A 194 -27.88 -19.15 6.46
N GLY A 195 -28.16 -18.95 7.75
CA GLY A 195 -27.59 -19.71 8.85
C GLY A 195 -26.23 -19.18 9.36
N TYR A 196 -25.69 -18.13 8.79
CA TYR A 196 -24.56 -17.40 9.35
C TYR A 196 -25.01 -16.32 10.32
N GLU A 197 -24.16 -16.00 11.26
CA GLU A 197 -24.44 -14.96 12.23
C GLU A 197 -24.51 -13.59 11.58
N THR A 198 -25.47 -12.81 12.03
CA THR A 198 -25.57 -11.40 11.68
C THR A 198 -25.10 -10.54 12.84
N TYR A 199 -24.65 -9.37 12.53
CA TYR A 199 -24.13 -8.41 13.50
C TYR A 199 -25.00 -7.14 13.53
N PRO A 200 -26.28 -7.22 13.96
CA PRO A 200 -27.19 -6.08 13.91
C PRO A 200 -26.78 -4.91 14.79
N TYR A 201 -25.86 -5.15 15.72
CA TYR A 201 -25.26 -4.13 16.57
C TYR A 201 -24.12 -3.34 15.89
N LEU A 202 -23.69 -3.78 14.72
CA LEU A 202 -22.43 -3.29 14.13
C LEU A 202 -22.48 -1.79 13.82
N LEU A 203 -23.53 -1.33 13.14
CA LEU A 203 -23.70 0.08 12.83
C LEU A 203 -23.82 0.96 14.09
N PRO A 204 -24.70 0.64 15.07
CA PRO A 204 -24.72 1.37 16.33
C PRO A 204 -23.39 1.37 17.09
N ALA A 205 -22.60 0.30 16.98
CA ALA A 205 -21.28 0.25 17.60
C ALA A 205 -20.28 1.20 16.92
N TYR A 206 -20.25 1.24 15.60
CA TYR A 206 -19.41 2.19 14.87
C TYR A 206 -19.85 3.63 15.07
N GLU A 207 -21.16 3.92 15.04
CA GLU A 207 -21.68 5.26 15.35
C GLU A 207 -21.25 5.74 16.75
N ARG A 208 -21.25 4.84 17.72
CA ARG A 208 -20.73 5.13 19.05
C ARG A 208 -19.21 5.35 19.03
N MET A 209 -18.46 4.52 18.29
CA MET A 209 -17.00 4.66 18.18
C MET A 209 -16.60 6.01 17.60
N LEU A 210 -17.39 6.57 16.67
CA LEU A 210 -17.12 7.91 16.11
C LEU A 210 -17.03 8.99 17.19
N GLN A 211 -17.76 8.83 18.32
CA GLN A 211 -17.74 9.79 19.43
C GLN A 211 -16.45 9.75 20.23
N GLU A 212 -15.64 8.70 20.05
CA GLU A 212 -14.36 8.50 20.74
C GLU A 212 -13.14 8.77 19.85
N LEU A 213 -13.37 9.14 18.57
CA LEU A 213 -12.29 9.48 17.64
C LEU A 213 -11.67 10.84 17.97
N ASP A 214 -10.41 11.00 17.61
CA ASP A 214 -9.68 12.29 17.76
C ASP A 214 -10.22 13.37 16.81
N HIS A 215 -10.98 12.98 15.80
CA HIS A 215 -11.61 13.86 14.81
C HIS A 215 -13.14 13.72 14.84
N SER A 216 -13.86 14.83 14.66
CA SER A 216 -15.29 14.75 14.39
C SER A 216 -15.52 14.02 13.08
N ALA A 217 -16.31 12.96 13.10
CA ALA A 217 -16.57 12.14 11.93
C ALA A 217 -18.05 11.76 11.81
N GLU A 218 -18.48 11.49 10.59
CA GLU A 218 -19.81 10.93 10.29
C GLU A 218 -19.66 9.64 9.49
N LEU A 219 -20.66 8.75 9.61
CA LEU A 219 -20.72 7.49 8.91
C LEU A 219 -21.65 7.62 7.70
N ILE A 220 -21.12 7.29 6.52
CA ILE A 220 -21.90 7.14 5.29
C ILE A 220 -22.08 5.65 5.07
N ILE A 221 -23.34 5.18 5.08
CA ILE A 221 -23.66 3.78 4.86
C ILE A 221 -23.93 3.55 3.38
N HIS A 222 -23.16 2.65 2.77
CA HIS A 222 -23.36 2.22 1.39
C HIS A 222 -23.90 0.80 1.35
N GLU A 223 -25.22 0.69 1.24
CA GLU A 223 -25.91 -0.62 1.28
C GLU A 223 -26.02 -1.27 -0.10
N GLN A 224 -26.10 -0.50 -1.16
CA GLN A 224 -26.35 -0.97 -2.52
C GLN A 224 -25.67 -0.08 -3.56
N GLY A 225 -25.42 -0.66 -4.72
CA GLY A 225 -24.86 0.02 -5.88
C GLY A 225 -23.37 -0.28 -6.06
N GLU A 226 -22.77 0.45 -6.95
CA GLU A 226 -21.33 0.36 -7.25
C GLU A 226 -20.54 1.40 -6.44
N LEU A 227 -19.32 1.07 -6.08
CA LEU A 227 -18.34 2.00 -5.51
C LEU A 227 -17.78 2.90 -6.62
N THR A 228 -18.58 3.94 -6.96
CA THR A 228 -18.19 4.88 -8.02
C THR A 228 -17.12 5.86 -7.55
N THR A 229 -16.46 6.50 -8.50
CA THR A 229 -15.45 7.53 -8.22
C THR A 229 -16.05 8.70 -7.43
N GLU A 230 -17.28 9.11 -7.76
CA GLU A 230 -18.01 10.19 -7.12
C GLU A 230 -18.32 9.85 -5.65
N LEU A 231 -18.81 8.64 -5.39
CA LEU A 231 -19.09 8.17 -4.04
C LEU A 231 -17.82 8.12 -3.19
N LEU A 232 -16.74 7.56 -3.73
CA LEU A 232 -15.46 7.47 -3.04
C LEU A 232 -14.85 8.84 -2.77
N ALA A 233 -15.03 9.81 -3.67
CA ALA A 233 -14.55 11.19 -3.48
C ALA A 233 -15.26 11.92 -2.32
N GLU A 234 -16.41 11.43 -1.88
CA GLU A 234 -17.11 11.98 -0.71
C GLU A 234 -16.54 11.50 0.63
N ALA A 235 -15.67 10.49 0.64
CA ALA A 235 -15.16 9.88 1.85
C ALA A 235 -13.67 10.22 2.10
N ASP A 236 -13.31 10.47 3.36
CA ASP A 236 -11.92 10.50 3.81
C ASP A 236 -11.38 9.08 4.06
N VAL A 237 -12.24 8.19 4.54
CA VAL A 237 -11.93 6.78 4.81
C VAL A 237 -13.01 5.89 4.21
N VAL A 238 -12.60 4.81 3.56
CA VAL A 238 -13.49 3.71 3.13
C VAL A 238 -13.21 2.50 4.01
N LEU A 239 -14.24 2.00 4.68
CA LEU A 239 -14.20 0.79 5.49
C LEU A 239 -14.94 -0.33 4.78
N MET A 240 -14.22 -1.38 4.43
CA MET A 240 -14.74 -2.57 3.77
C MET A 240 -14.42 -3.81 4.59
N LEU A 241 -15.45 -4.41 5.19
CA LEU A 241 -15.32 -5.70 5.84
C LEU A 241 -15.51 -6.83 4.82
N SER A 242 -14.88 -7.97 5.05
CA SER A 242 -14.96 -9.12 4.14
C SER A 242 -16.40 -9.66 4.04
N PRO A 243 -16.82 -10.20 2.89
CA PRO A 243 -17.95 -11.11 2.84
C PRO A 243 -17.78 -12.28 3.81
N LEU A 244 -18.88 -12.70 4.43
CA LEU A 244 -18.87 -13.78 5.43
C LEU A 244 -19.32 -15.14 4.86
N ASN A 245 -19.86 -15.13 3.67
CA ASN A 245 -20.37 -16.32 2.99
C ASN A 245 -20.06 -16.25 1.49
N LYS A 246 -19.09 -17.04 1.05
CA LYS A 246 -18.70 -17.07 -0.37
C LYS A 246 -19.80 -17.52 -1.33
N GLY A 247 -20.82 -18.25 -0.83
CA GLY A 247 -21.96 -18.67 -1.64
C GLY A 247 -22.91 -17.51 -1.98
N LEU A 248 -22.87 -16.43 -1.22
CA LEU A 248 -23.67 -15.21 -1.38
C LEU A 248 -22.80 -13.98 -1.66
N GLN A 249 -21.51 -14.20 -1.84
CA GLN A 249 -20.52 -13.15 -2.06
C GLN A 249 -20.86 -12.34 -3.29
N LYS A 250 -20.90 -11.03 -3.14
CA LYS A 250 -20.94 -10.07 -4.24
C LYS A 250 -19.50 -9.66 -4.57
N ASN A 251 -19.06 -10.00 -5.75
CA ASN A 251 -17.69 -9.70 -6.20
C ASN A 251 -17.56 -8.24 -6.61
N LEU A 252 -16.39 -7.65 -6.36
CA LEU A 252 -16.04 -6.34 -6.89
C LEU A 252 -15.94 -6.39 -8.42
N THR A 253 -16.63 -5.50 -9.09
CA THR A 253 -16.51 -5.31 -10.54
C THR A 253 -15.11 -4.80 -10.90
N GLU A 254 -14.71 -4.90 -12.15
CA GLU A 254 -13.45 -4.34 -12.61
C GLU A 254 -13.39 -2.81 -12.41
N ALA A 255 -14.52 -2.13 -12.57
CA ALA A 255 -14.61 -0.69 -12.35
C ALA A 255 -14.38 -0.34 -10.86
N GLU A 256 -15.04 -1.05 -9.94
CA GLU A 256 -14.88 -0.82 -8.50
C GLU A 256 -13.45 -1.07 -8.03
N ARG A 257 -12.81 -2.15 -8.50
CA ARG A 257 -11.40 -2.41 -8.19
C ARG A 257 -10.48 -1.28 -8.64
N ARG A 258 -10.68 -0.78 -9.85
CA ARG A 258 -9.94 0.38 -10.36
C ARG A 258 -10.21 1.65 -9.54
N ASN A 259 -11.48 1.88 -9.18
CA ASN A 259 -11.86 3.05 -8.40
C ASN A 259 -11.25 3.02 -7.00
N LEU A 260 -11.23 1.86 -6.33
CA LEU A 260 -10.59 1.69 -5.02
C LEU A 260 -9.08 1.91 -5.08
N VAL A 261 -8.40 1.33 -6.08
CA VAL A 261 -6.96 1.58 -6.29
C VAL A 261 -6.72 3.07 -6.53
N ARG A 262 -7.49 3.69 -7.40
CA ARG A 262 -7.37 5.11 -7.69
C ARG A 262 -7.63 5.98 -6.46
N TYR A 263 -8.64 5.67 -5.68
CA TYR A 263 -8.99 6.38 -4.45
C TYR A 263 -7.80 6.45 -3.47
N VAL A 264 -7.13 5.32 -3.20
CA VAL A 264 -5.93 5.31 -2.36
C VAL A 264 -4.78 6.05 -3.04
N ALA A 265 -4.56 5.84 -4.33
CA ALA A 265 -3.52 6.51 -5.09
C ALA A 265 -3.69 8.04 -5.12
N GLU A 266 -4.91 8.55 -4.97
CA GLU A 266 -5.26 9.96 -4.91
C GLU A 266 -5.30 10.51 -3.48
N GLY A 267 -4.83 9.76 -2.48
CA GLY A 267 -4.67 10.20 -1.10
C GLY A 267 -5.82 9.83 -0.17
N GLY A 268 -6.77 9.00 -0.60
CA GLY A 268 -7.81 8.42 0.26
C GLY A 268 -7.27 7.33 1.18
N SER A 269 -8.04 6.99 2.21
CA SER A 269 -7.68 5.94 3.16
C SER A 269 -8.62 4.74 3.01
N LEU A 270 -8.09 3.55 2.75
CA LEU A 270 -8.87 2.31 2.60
C LEU A 270 -8.52 1.32 3.71
N LEU A 271 -9.51 0.98 4.51
CA LEU A 271 -9.44 -0.14 5.46
C LEU A 271 -10.12 -1.36 4.82
N PHE A 272 -9.32 -2.27 4.30
CA PHE A 272 -9.76 -3.40 3.50
C PHE A 272 -9.53 -4.71 4.26
N PHE A 273 -10.61 -5.36 4.65
CA PHE A 273 -10.57 -6.63 5.36
C PHE A 273 -10.93 -7.77 4.40
N ILE A 274 -10.16 -8.83 4.49
CA ILE A 274 -10.44 -10.09 3.83
C ILE A 274 -10.54 -11.18 4.90
N ASP A 275 -10.92 -12.38 4.55
CA ASP A 275 -11.06 -13.50 5.48
C ASP A 275 -10.52 -14.79 4.87
N ASP A 276 -10.57 -15.88 5.60
CA ASP A 276 -10.13 -17.18 5.12
C ASP A 276 -10.99 -17.70 3.95
N ALA A 277 -10.45 -18.65 3.18
CA ALA A 277 -11.10 -19.20 2.00
C ALA A 277 -12.34 -20.05 2.30
N HIS A 278 -12.71 -20.27 3.58
CA HIS A 278 -13.99 -20.89 3.93
C HIS A 278 -15.12 -19.88 3.85
N ARG A 279 -14.83 -18.60 4.16
CA ARG A 279 -15.82 -17.51 4.16
C ARG A 279 -15.86 -16.73 2.87
N VAL A 280 -14.70 -16.48 2.25
CA VAL A 280 -14.60 -15.67 1.06
C VAL A 280 -13.73 -16.32 -0.01
N ASP A 281 -14.19 -16.28 -1.25
CA ASP A 281 -13.33 -16.52 -2.41
C ASP A 281 -12.65 -15.19 -2.78
N TRP A 282 -11.49 -14.92 -2.17
CA TRP A 282 -10.79 -13.65 -2.34
C TRP A 282 -10.27 -13.44 -3.78
N GLN A 283 -10.09 -14.52 -4.58
CA GLN A 283 -9.74 -14.40 -6.00
C GLN A 283 -10.94 -13.92 -6.81
N ALA A 284 -12.10 -14.58 -6.67
CA ALA A 284 -13.32 -14.16 -7.33
C ALA A 284 -13.79 -12.79 -6.84
N TYR A 285 -13.59 -12.49 -5.54
CA TYR A 285 -13.88 -11.18 -4.96
C TYR A 285 -13.08 -10.04 -5.60
N GLY A 286 -11.90 -10.34 -6.15
CA GLY A 286 -11.02 -9.36 -6.77
C GLY A 286 -10.09 -8.65 -5.78
N ALA A 287 -9.93 -9.20 -4.58
CA ALA A 287 -9.10 -8.59 -3.54
C ALA A 287 -7.64 -8.39 -3.97
N ALA A 288 -7.08 -9.34 -4.73
CA ALA A 288 -5.71 -9.25 -5.21
C ALA A 288 -5.48 -8.06 -6.17
N ASP A 289 -6.49 -7.70 -6.96
CA ASP A 289 -6.39 -6.57 -7.89
C ASP A 289 -6.42 -5.23 -7.14
N VAL A 290 -7.09 -5.17 -5.98
CA VAL A 290 -7.13 -3.97 -5.14
C VAL A 290 -5.81 -3.76 -4.41
N VAL A 291 -5.22 -4.79 -3.81
CA VAL A 291 -4.04 -4.64 -2.95
C VAL A 291 -2.71 -4.90 -3.67
N GLY A 292 -2.74 -5.63 -4.79
CA GLY A 292 -1.54 -5.97 -5.57
C GLY A 292 -0.72 -4.78 -6.04
N PRO A 293 -1.33 -3.68 -6.52
CA PRO A 293 -0.62 -2.45 -6.89
C PRO A 293 0.22 -1.85 -5.74
N TYR A 294 -0.12 -2.18 -4.48
CA TYR A 294 0.58 -1.72 -3.27
C TYR A 294 1.58 -2.74 -2.73
N GLY A 295 1.90 -3.77 -3.50
CA GLY A 295 2.88 -4.79 -3.13
C GLY A 295 2.37 -5.82 -2.12
N ILE A 296 1.06 -5.89 -1.88
CA ILE A 296 0.45 -6.87 -0.99
C ILE A 296 -0.09 -8.04 -1.82
N SER A 297 0.09 -9.25 -1.32
CA SER A 297 -0.41 -10.47 -1.95
C SER A 297 -1.02 -11.43 -0.93
N PHE A 298 -2.00 -12.21 -1.40
CA PHE A 298 -2.67 -13.25 -0.62
C PHE A 298 -2.18 -14.63 -1.02
N GLY A 299 -2.22 -15.57 -0.08
CA GLY A 299 -1.88 -16.98 -0.27
C GLY A 299 -2.95 -17.90 0.33
N ALA A 300 -2.56 -19.14 0.62
CA ALA A 300 -3.43 -20.10 1.28
C ALA A 300 -3.84 -19.64 2.67
N ASN A 301 -4.85 -20.30 3.25
CA ASN A 301 -5.22 -20.06 4.64
C ASN A 301 -4.05 -20.28 5.59
N VAL A 302 -3.96 -19.42 6.58
CA VAL A 302 -3.08 -19.63 7.72
C VAL A 302 -3.59 -20.83 8.51
N PRO A 303 -2.72 -21.77 8.91
CA PRO A 303 -3.13 -22.85 9.78
C PRO A 303 -3.78 -22.33 11.04
N LEU A 304 -4.94 -22.90 11.40
CA LEU A 304 -5.70 -22.54 12.61
C LEU A 304 -5.35 -23.49 13.74
N PRO A 305 -4.63 -23.07 14.72
CA PRO A 305 -4.56 -23.79 15.98
C PRO A 305 -5.62 -23.26 16.94
N GLY A 306 -6.86 -23.53 16.71
CA GLY A 306 -8.06 -23.16 17.52
C GLY A 306 -7.88 -22.02 18.53
N ASN A 307 -8.79 -21.10 18.65
CA ASN A 307 -8.91 -20.08 19.71
C ASN A 307 -7.65 -19.23 20.04
N VAL A 308 -6.70 -19.13 19.14
CA VAL A 308 -5.53 -18.28 19.29
C VAL A 308 -5.83 -16.94 18.61
N GLY A 309 -5.63 -15.84 19.30
CA GLY A 309 -5.83 -14.49 18.76
C GLY A 309 -4.66 -14.01 17.88
N ALA A 310 -4.76 -12.77 17.50
CA ALA A 310 -3.65 -12.01 16.96
C ALA A 310 -3.23 -10.91 17.94
N ILE A 311 -2.03 -10.40 17.76
CA ILE A 311 -1.46 -9.34 18.59
C ILE A 311 -1.07 -8.17 17.69
N ALA A 312 -1.50 -6.97 18.08
CA ALA A 312 -0.88 -5.73 17.66
C ALA A 312 0.10 -5.27 18.75
N PHE A 313 1.27 -4.85 18.36
CA PHE A 313 2.27 -4.25 19.25
C PHE A 313 2.25 -2.74 19.10
N PRO A 314 2.71 -1.99 20.16
CA PRO A 314 2.87 -0.55 20.07
C PRO A 314 3.73 -0.16 18.86
N ASN A 315 3.19 0.74 18.06
CA ASN A 315 3.82 1.29 16.85
C ASN A 315 3.25 2.68 16.56
N ARG A 316 3.47 3.22 15.38
CA ARG A 316 2.93 4.54 14.99
C ARG A 316 1.40 4.63 14.89
N ILE A 317 0.71 3.48 14.83
CA ILE A 317 -0.76 3.40 14.77
C ILE A 317 -1.33 3.06 16.14
N PHE A 318 -0.78 2.03 16.79
CA PHE A 318 -1.26 1.50 18.06
C PHE A 318 -0.41 1.97 19.22
N LYS A 319 -1.08 2.61 20.19
CA LYS A 319 -0.43 3.14 21.40
C LYS A 319 -0.03 2.04 22.37
N GLU A 320 -0.80 0.95 22.39
CA GLU A 320 -0.64 -0.14 23.33
C GLU A 320 -0.57 -1.50 22.61
N ARG A 321 -0.34 -2.57 23.36
CA ARG A 321 -0.47 -3.95 22.89
C ARG A 321 -1.94 -4.35 22.95
N TYR A 322 -2.48 -4.81 21.83
CA TYR A 322 -3.86 -5.30 21.73
C TYR A 322 -3.91 -6.78 21.40
N GLU A 323 -4.78 -7.50 22.11
CA GLU A 323 -5.17 -8.88 21.80
C GLU A 323 -6.50 -8.86 21.06
N ILE A 324 -6.49 -9.27 19.81
CA ILE A 324 -7.63 -9.18 18.90
C ILE A 324 -8.07 -10.56 18.44
N PRO A 325 -9.35 -10.72 18.05
CA PRO A 325 -9.87 -12.00 17.60
C PRO A 325 -9.17 -12.46 16.31
N TYR A 326 -9.12 -13.77 16.19
CA TYR A 326 -8.63 -14.45 15.02
C TYR A 326 -9.35 -15.80 14.94
N SER A 327 -10.14 -16.01 13.91
CA SER A 327 -10.89 -17.25 13.70
C SER A 327 -10.49 -17.98 12.43
N GLY A 328 -9.81 -17.32 11.56
CA GLY A 328 -9.26 -17.81 10.29
C GLY A 328 -8.70 -16.62 9.54
N ALA A 329 -7.63 -16.81 8.82
CA ALA A 329 -7.06 -15.73 8.03
C ALA A 329 -6.46 -16.27 6.73
N CYS A 330 -6.41 -15.45 5.71
CA CYS A 330 -5.57 -15.72 4.56
C CYS A 330 -4.11 -15.31 4.86
N LEU A 331 -3.17 -16.08 4.35
CA LEU A 331 -1.76 -15.73 4.39
C LEU A 331 -1.55 -14.45 3.57
N MET A 332 -0.97 -13.44 4.21
CA MET A 332 -0.60 -12.19 3.54
C MET A 332 0.91 -12.02 3.47
N ARG A 333 1.36 -11.28 2.47
CA ARG A 333 2.75 -10.84 2.32
C ARG A 333 2.78 -9.41 1.81
N GLY A 334 3.77 -8.65 2.23
CA GLY A 334 3.98 -7.26 1.81
C GLY A 334 3.40 -6.24 2.79
N GLY A 335 3.72 -4.97 2.56
CA GLY A 335 3.40 -3.87 3.45
C GLY A 335 4.19 -3.87 4.75
N GLU A 336 3.88 -2.94 5.66
CA GLU A 336 4.44 -2.83 7.00
C GLU A 336 3.54 -3.61 7.99
N PRO A 337 4.06 -4.64 8.68
CA PRO A 337 3.28 -5.40 9.65
C PRO A 337 2.82 -4.54 10.82
N VAL A 338 1.52 -4.60 11.16
CA VAL A 338 0.96 -3.90 12.32
C VAL A 338 0.31 -4.85 13.33
N SER A 339 -0.08 -6.04 12.89
CA SER A 339 -0.51 -7.14 13.76
C SER A 339 -0.13 -8.50 13.19
N VAL A 340 0.11 -9.46 14.07
CA VAL A 340 0.50 -10.82 13.72
C VAL A 340 -0.32 -11.84 14.50
N CYS A 341 -0.55 -13.02 13.91
CA CYS A 341 -1.15 -14.14 14.60
C CYS A 341 -0.24 -14.59 15.76
N MET A 342 -0.80 -14.85 16.93
CA MET A 342 -0.05 -15.26 18.13
C MET A 342 0.73 -16.55 17.89
N GLU A 343 0.14 -17.47 17.14
CA GLU A 343 0.79 -18.70 16.77
C GLU A 343 1.32 -18.61 15.34
N GLY A 344 2.57 -19.02 15.16
CA GLY A 344 3.25 -18.99 13.88
C GLY A 344 3.72 -17.61 13.41
N GLY A 345 3.33 -16.51 14.06
CA GLY A 345 3.75 -15.16 13.70
C GLY A 345 3.34 -14.70 12.29
N TYR A 346 2.30 -15.31 11.72
CA TYR A 346 1.80 -14.94 10.40
C TYR A 346 1.22 -13.53 10.41
N LEU A 347 1.37 -12.83 9.30
CA LEU A 347 0.85 -11.48 9.12
C LEU A 347 -0.68 -11.49 9.23
N HIS A 348 -1.23 -10.73 10.18
CA HIS A 348 -2.66 -10.57 10.41
C HIS A 348 -3.17 -9.25 9.87
N GLY A 349 -2.43 -8.16 10.09
CA GLY A 349 -2.72 -6.84 9.56
C GLY A 349 -1.47 -6.15 9.05
N THR A 350 -1.58 -5.46 7.92
CA THR A 350 -0.48 -4.74 7.29
C THR A 350 -0.95 -3.40 6.75
N VAL A 351 -0.05 -2.43 6.67
CA VAL A 351 -0.35 -1.10 6.14
C VAL A 351 0.63 -0.69 5.05
N VAL A 352 0.15 0.20 4.20
CA VAL A 352 0.96 0.95 3.24
C VAL A 352 0.54 2.41 3.35
N GLU A 353 1.50 3.31 3.51
CA GLU A 353 1.30 4.75 3.38
C GLU A 353 2.01 5.25 2.14
N LEU A 354 1.31 6.04 1.37
CA LEU A 354 1.85 6.66 0.17
C LEU A 354 2.46 8.03 0.51
N ALA A 355 3.42 8.45 -0.28
CA ALA A 355 4.06 9.75 -0.13
C ALA A 355 3.07 10.94 -0.19
N ASN A 356 1.95 10.75 -0.85
CA ASN A 356 0.87 11.73 -0.99
C ASN A 356 -0.18 11.70 0.14
N GLY A 357 0.03 10.86 1.14
CA GLY A 357 -0.88 10.70 2.28
C GLY A 357 -1.96 9.65 2.07
N GLY A 358 -2.02 8.97 0.92
CA GLY A 358 -2.91 7.82 0.74
C GLY A 358 -2.54 6.69 1.70
N LYS A 359 -3.54 6.02 2.27
CA LYS A 359 -3.34 4.98 3.28
C LYS A 359 -4.12 3.72 2.91
N LEU A 360 -3.48 2.58 3.04
CA LEU A 360 -4.12 1.29 2.87
C LEU A 360 -3.81 0.43 4.09
N TYR A 361 -4.85 -0.03 4.77
CA TYR A 361 -4.78 -1.13 5.71
C TYR A 361 -5.37 -2.38 5.07
N VAL A 362 -4.72 -3.52 5.24
CA VAL A 362 -5.24 -4.83 4.83
C VAL A 362 -5.23 -5.76 6.02
N GLY A 363 -6.43 -6.26 6.38
CA GLY A 363 -6.61 -7.28 7.41
C GLY A 363 -6.87 -8.66 6.81
N GLY A 364 -6.20 -9.69 7.29
CA GLY A 364 -6.37 -11.07 6.83
C GLY A 364 -7.53 -11.81 7.48
N ASP A 365 -8.16 -11.21 8.50
CA ASP A 365 -9.35 -11.70 9.20
C ASP A 365 -10.26 -10.50 9.50
N THR A 366 -11.55 -10.64 9.16
CA THR A 366 -12.54 -9.56 9.37
C THR A 366 -13.11 -9.51 10.78
N MET A 367 -12.87 -10.53 11.62
CA MET A 367 -13.48 -10.63 12.95
C MET A 367 -13.10 -9.48 13.88
N VAL A 368 -11.94 -8.87 13.70
CA VAL A 368 -11.55 -7.69 14.48
C VAL A 368 -12.48 -6.50 14.26
N GLY A 369 -13.00 -6.34 13.05
CA GLY A 369 -13.97 -5.31 12.71
C GLY A 369 -15.43 -5.65 13.06
N LEU A 370 -15.72 -6.92 13.32
CA LEU A 370 -17.05 -7.41 13.65
C LEU A 370 -17.24 -7.62 15.16
N LEU A 371 -16.25 -8.21 15.84
CA LEU A 371 -16.31 -8.55 17.25
C LEU A 371 -15.69 -7.44 18.10
N LEU A 372 -16.33 -6.29 18.16
CA LEU A 372 -15.78 -5.08 18.80
C LEU A 372 -15.62 -5.16 20.32
N GLY A 373 -16.34 -6.05 20.99
CA GLY A 373 -16.15 -6.50 22.35
C GLY A 373 -16.34 -5.47 23.46
N TYR A 374 -15.45 -4.50 23.59
CA TYR A 374 -15.43 -3.54 24.69
C TYR A 374 -15.31 -2.10 24.19
N ALA A 375 -16.11 -1.21 24.79
CA ALA A 375 -15.97 0.22 24.63
C ALA A 375 -15.68 0.84 26.00
N ASP A 376 -14.71 1.77 26.08
CA ASP A 376 -14.31 2.43 27.37
C ASP A 376 -14.06 1.45 28.51
N GLY A 377 -13.45 0.29 28.23
CA GLY A 377 -13.24 -0.75 29.21
C GLY A 377 -14.52 -1.45 29.71
N LYS A 378 -15.69 -1.07 29.16
CA LYS A 378 -16.98 -1.70 29.49
C LYS A 378 -17.41 -2.62 28.35
N ARG A 379 -17.82 -3.83 28.72
CA ARG A 379 -18.35 -4.80 27.78
C ARG A 379 -19.57 -4.25 27.06
N LEU A 380 -19.56 -4.28 25.74
CA LEU A 380 -20.73 -4.00 24.93
C LEU A 380 -21.71 -5.17 25.08
N ASN A 381 -22.96 -4.84 25.46
CA ASN A 381 -23.93 -5.84 25.90
C ASN A 381 -24.78 -6.42 24.75
N PHE A 382 -24.19 -6.56 23.56
CA PHE A 382 -24.91 -7.05 22.39
C PHE A 382 -24.40 -8.39 21.90
N ASP A 383 -23.55 -9.07 22.67
CA ASP A 383 -22.90 -10.21 22.08
C ASP A 383 -22.70 -11.37 23.04
N LYS A 384 -23.34 -12.48 22.67
CA LYS A 384 -23.06 -13.77 23.28
C LYS A 384 -21.68 -14.30 22.88
N MET A 385 -21.09 -13.80 21.77
CA MET A 385 -19.81 -14.24 21.24
C MET A 385 -18.62 -13.45 21.81
N ALA A 386 -18.78 -12.17 22.13
CA ALA A 386 -17.77 -11.38 22.86
C ALA A 386 -17.59 -11.84 24.32
N THR A 387 -18.02 -13.03 24.66
CA THR A 387 -17.99 -13.55 26.03
C THR A 387 -16.63 -14.04 26.49
N ARG A 388 -15.67 -14.12 25.59
CA ARG A 388 -14.34 -14.61 25.88
C ARG A 388 -13.31 -13.48 25.71
N TRP A 389 -12.04 -13.80 25.81
CA TRP A 389 -10.93 -12.94 25.48
C TRP A 389 -10.96 -12.43 24.01
N TRP A 390 -11.75 -13.07 23.16
CA TRP A 390 -12.00 -12.65 21.78
C TRP A 390 -12.63 -11.27 21.75
N GLY A 391 -12.10 -10.40 20.95
CA GLY A 391 -12.59 -9.06 20.79
C GLY A 391 -12.34 -8.12 21.97
N LYS A 392 -11.65 -8.57 23.01
CA LYS A 392 -11.37 -7.76 24.18
C LYS A 392 -10.83 -6.38 23.83
N ASP A 393 -9.88 -6.34 22.93
CA ASP A 393 -9.19 -5.10 22.53
C ASP A 393 -9.61 -4.62 21.14
N SER A 394 -10.54 -5.29 20.47
CA SER A 394 -10.96 -4.94 19.09
C SER A 394 -11.50 -3.51 18.99
N TRP A 395 -12.20 -3.04 20.02
CA TRP A 395 -12.70 -1.66 20.06
C TRP A 395 -11.56 -0.65 19.94
N ASN A 396 -10.56 -0.78 20.81
CA ASN A 396 -9.41 0.14 20.81
C ASN A 396 -8.57 -0.02 19.54
N TYR A 397 -8.38 -1.26 19.08
CA TYR A 397 -7.70 -1.53 17.82
C TYR A 397 -8.36 -0.82 16.63
N MET A 398 -9.68 -1.00 16.47
CA MET A 398 -10.43 -0.37 15.37
C MET A 398 -10.49 1.15 15.52
N LYS A 399 -10.64 1.65 16.74
CA LYS A 399 -10.62 3.08 17.02
C LYS A 399 -9.29 3.74 16.63
N GLU A 400 -8.17 3.16 17.04
CA GLU A 400 -6.85 3.70 16.67
C GLU A 400 -6.55 3.55 15.19
N LEU A 401 -7.01 2.46 14.57
CA LEU A 401 -6.91 2.27 13.12
C LEU A 401 -7.71 3.33 12.34
N LEU A 402 -8.94 3.66 12.80
CA LEU A 402 -9.72 4.73 12.21
C LEU A 402 -9.09 6.11 12.44
N ASN A 403 -8.56 6.38 13.64
CA ASN A 403 -7.82 7.63 13.90
C ASN A 403 -6.58 7.77 13.01
N TRP A 404 -5.87 6.68 12.77
CA TRP A 404 -4.75 6.69 11.83
C TRP A 404 -5.22 6.93 10.39
N ALA A 405 -6.35 6.36 9.99
CA ALA A 405 -6.87 6.49 8.63
C ALA A 405 -7.38 7.90 8.33
N LEU A 406 -7.96 8.57 9.31
CA LEU A 406 -8.43 9.96 9.22
C LEU A 406 -7.29 10.97 9.25
#